data_ce54fb466d96ed5e85362b6af2b98f7e
#
_entry.id   ce54fb466d96ed5e85362b6af2b98f7e
#
_cell.length_a   1.000
_cell.length_b   1.000
_cell.length_c   1.000
_cell.angle_alpha   90.00
_cell.angle_beta   90.00
_cell.angle_gamma   90.00
#
_symmetry.space_group_name_H-M   'P 1'
#
loop_
_entity.id
_entity.type
_entity.pdbx_description
1 polymer ?
#
loop_
_entity_poly.entity_id
_entity_poly.type
_entity_poly.pdbx_seq_one_letter_code
_entity_poly.pdbx_strand_id
1 'polypeptide(L)'
;MEIKKYFSYSLLFFLLFSSFFLSKLQAYKFNMSIVGKVSSYTKFGFNNQRYQPSKDIYPTGSYTSLLGELNLSMGLYKGLRAEVGAMMAALPYDSTAYQGNNIPNGQPGSRTDPFGAGIFWQYIGWYAGHSGLQVQKPRLAMVHNAFLSYNYKKDKFSFGVKGGRYDAEEYDWFTSYTQGVEGFVKYKDTRFRVMYSDARASASSDWFWYFGRYYTSGKALMVADLKYEKDNLKINPYFYAIFQRMYAPGINITYDTNPNFNNKGFRFVGTFVGFFPIFPTPANQNDIILFQQVPLGKSGQTYFFRTRFYYNKWQFGGSVYKNIGNANGDIGIYGDPLGYNIWTNSIYDAEINNIVGADVINGFLYVGSQYRGFSWKILGRWTDSPRADERSLALFLSYFSNKYNIRMDLKLEYYGNITKKGYCIGYCGMYVPVDPNGPGTQPLTHNVYSDRSHIMFNIAYGFRIY
;
A
#
# COMPACT_ATOMS: atom_id res chain seq x y z
N MET A 1 26.94 1.72 35.72
CA MET A 1 28.00 2.73 35.52
C MET A 1 28.57 2.71 34.08
N GLU A 2 28.37 1.67 33.30
CA GLU A 2 28.89 1.56 31.91
C GLU A 2 28.05 2.32 30.85
N ILE A 3 26.77 2.41 30.98
CA ILE A 3 25.87 3.07 30.01
C ILE A 3 26.21 4.57 29.80
N LYS A 4 26.66 5.26 30.88
CA LYS A 4 27.06 6.67 30.78
C LYS A 4 28.34 6.88 29.94
N LYS A 5 29.25 5.91 29.90
CA LYS A 5 30.47 6.01 29.09
C LYS A 5 30.19 5.91 27.59
N TYR A 6 29.33 5.00 27.18
CA TYR A 6 28.97 4.85 25.73
C TYR A 6 28.19 6.04 25.20
N PHE A 7 27.32 6.63 26.03
CA PHE A 7 26.59 7.84 25.67
C PHE A 7 27.54 9.05 25.52
N SER A 8 28.59 9.14 26.34
CA SER A 8 29.58 10.22 26.27
C SER A 8 30.46 10.11 25.03
N TYR A 9 30.86 8.88 24.61
CA TYR A 9 31.66 8.68 23.41
C TYR A 9 30.87 8.89 22.11
N SER A 10 29.60 8.49 22.08
CA SER A 10 28.75 8.76 20.91
C SER A 10 28.45 10.25 20.75
N LEU A 11 28.27 10.98 21.85
CA LEU A 11 28.09 12.44 21.84
C LEU A 11 29.37 13.15 21.39
N LEU A 12 30.53 12.73 21.89
CA LEU A 12 31.83 13.29 21.51
C LEU A 12 32.14 13.01 20.03
N PHE A 13 31.86 11.80 19.54
CA PHE A 13 31.98 11.46 18.12
C PHE A 13 31.05 12.28 17.24
N PHE A 14 29.82 12.50 17.69
CA PHE A 14 28.85 13.34 16.99
C PHE A 14 29.28 14.82 16.96
N LEU A 15 29.84 15.34 18.04
CA LEU A 15 30.36 16.70 18.13
C LEU A 15 31.64 16.91 17.29
N LEU A 16 32.56 15.93 17.28
CA LEU A 16 33.76 15.97 16.43
C LEU A 16 33.39 15.83 14.95
N PHE A 17 32.44 14.95 14.61
CA PHE A 17 31.95 14.80 13.26
C PHE A 17 31.23 16.05 12.78
N SER A 18 30.42 16.69 13.63
CA SER A 18 29.73 17.94 13.30
C SER A 18 30.69 19.12 13.13
N SER A 19 31.73 19.25 13.94
CA SER A 19 32.72 20.32 13.80
C SER A 19 33.58 20.19 12.52
N PHE A 20 33.90 18.97 12.11
CA PHE A 20 34.63 18.72 10.86
C PHE A 20 33.78 19.00 9.61
N PHE A 21 32.47 18.80 9.70
CA PHE A 21 31.53 19.15 8.63
C PHE A 21 31.24 20.66 8.57
N LEU A 22 31.06 21.31 9.71
CA LEU A 22 30.75 22.75 9.79
C LEU A 22 31.84 23.63 9.18
N SER A 23 33.11 23.26 9.29
CA SER A 23 34.21 24.04 8.71
C SER A 23 34.26 24.01 7.17
N LYS A 24 33.67 22.96 6.54
CA LYS A 24 33.58 22.87 5.05
C LYS A 24 32.24 23.33 4.48
N LEU A 25 31.26 23.63 5.30
CA LEU A 25 29.93 24.09 4.88
C LEU A 25 29.85 25.55 4.48
N GLN A 26 30.84 26.38 4.84
CA GLN A 26 30.84 27.84 4.59
C GLN A 26 30.85 28.25 3.12
N ALA A 27 31.10 27.36 2.17
CA ALA A 27 31.16 27.65 0.74
C ALA A 27 30.05 26.98 -0.12
N TYR A 28 29.13 26.23 0.48
CA TYR A 28 28.10 25.51 -0.27
C TYR A 28 26.79 26.31 -0.28
N LYS A 29 26.27 26.57 -1.48
CA LYS A 29 24.96 27.23 -1.65
C LYS A 29 23.88 26.25 -1.13
N PHE A 30 23.38 26.54 0.06
CA PHE A 30 22.30 25.77 0.70
C PHE A 30 21.04 25.84 -0.18
N ASN A 31 20.52 24.69 -0.59
CA ASN A 31 19.32 24.60 -1.39
C ASN A 31 18.20 24.02 -0.52
N MET A 32 17.14 24.81 -0.31
CA MET A 32 15.98 24.44 0.50
C MET A 32 14.71 24.56 -0.34
N SER A 33 13.81 23.64 -0.19
CA SER A 33 12.47 23.74 -0.79
C SER A 33 11.41 23.20 0.15
N ILE A 34 10.27 23.85 0.18
CA ILE A 34 9.07 23.41 0.91
C ILE A 34 8.03 23.02 -0.13
N VAL A 35 7.53 21.79 -0.02
CA VAL A 35 6.46 21.26 -0.87
C VAL A 35 5.32 20.82 0.01
N GLY A 36 4.12 21.23 -0.32
CA GLY A 36 2.91 20.81 0.38
C GLY A 36 1.86 20.24 -0.55
N LYS A 37 0.95 19.46 0.01
CA LYS A 37 -0.22 18.91 -0.66
C LYS A 37 -1.40 18.91 0.29
N VAL A 38 -2.57 19.25 -0.23
CA VAL A 38 -3.86 19.00 0.42
C VAL A 38 -4.70 18.14 -0.49
N SER A 39 -5.41 17.18 0.08
CA SER A 39 -6.29 16.31 -0.70
C SER A 39 -7.54 15.94 0.08
N SER A 40 -8.60 15.67 -0.65
CA SER A 40 -9.85 15.12 -0.14
C SER A 40 -10.17 13.87 -0.93
N TYR A 41 -10.57 12.82 -0.24
CA TYR A 41 -11.04 11.58 -0.81
C TYR A 41 -12.44 11.28 -0.28
N THR A 42 -13.33 10.87 -1.17
CA THR A 42 -14.69 10.44 -0.82
C THR A 42 -14.97 9.12 -1.51
N LYS A 43 -15.38 8.13 -0.75
CA LYS A 43 -16.05 6.93 -1.24
C LYS A 43 -17.52 7.02 -0.90
N PHE A 44 -18.38 6.71 -1.87
CA PHE A 44 -19.81 6.57 -1.67
C PHE A 44 -20.26 5.20 -2.18
N GLY A 45 -20.73 4.35 -1.26
CA GLY A 45 -21.29 3.04 -1.57
C GLY A 45 -22.76 3.17 -1.98
N PHE A 46 -23.19 2.41 -2.97
CA PHE A 46 -24.59 2.46 -3.45
C PHE A 46 -25.52 1.56 -2.65
N ASN A 47 -25.00 0.51 -2.00
CA ASN A 47 -25.76 -0.32 -1.09
C ASN A 47 -25.76 0.31 0.32
N ASN A 48 -26.75 1.18 0.60
CA ASN A 48 -26.89 1.91 1.87
C ASN A 48 -27.87 1.23 2.85
N GLN A 49 -28.16 -0.05 2.67
CA GLN A 49 -29.03 -0.78 3.57
C GLN A 49 -28.41 -0.86 4.96
N ARG A 50 -29.25 -0.96 5.99
CA ARG A 50 -28.75 -1.17 7.35
C ARG A 50 -28.14 -2.57 7.47
N TYR A 51 -26.94 -2.68 8.08
CA TYR A 51 -26.29 -3.94 8.37
C TYR A 51 -27.23 -4.90 9.13
N GLN A 52 -27.54 -6.04 8.52
CA GLN A 52 -28.45 -7.05 9.03
C GLN A 52 -28.04 -8.46 8.59
N PRO A 53 -26.99 -9.05 9.23
CA PRO A 53 -26.43 -10.35 8.83
C PRO A 53 -27.43 -11.49 8.80
N SER A 54 -28.46 -11.44 9.68
CA SER A 54 -29.53 -12.47 9.70
C SER A 54 -30.40 -12.49 8.43
N LYS A 55 -30.27 -11.46 7.59
CA LYS A 55 -30.94 -11.34 6.28
C LYS A 55 -29.94 -11.23 5.13
N ASP A 56 -28.69 -11.59 5.37
CA ASP A 56 -27.59 -11.47 4.41
C ASP A 56 -27.36 -10.03 3.89
N ILE A 57 -27.71 -9.01 4.70
CA ILE A 57 -27.55 -7.62 4.31
C ILE A 57 -26.21 -7.06 4.87
N TYR A 58 -25.30 -6.80 3.95
CA TYR A 58 -23.96 -6.27 4.21
C TYR A 58 -23.74 -5.00 3.39
N PRO A 59 -23.91 -3.81 3.97
CA PRO A 59 -23.88 -2.55 3.23
C PRO A 59 -22.47 -2.20 2.72
N THR A 60 -22.42 -1.38 1.69
CA THR A 60 -21.21 -0.75 1.21
C THR A 60 -21.08 0.62 1.87
N GLY A 61 -20.19 0.72 2.87
CA GLY A 61 -20.05 1.95 3.63
C GLY A 61 -19.46 3.10 2.82
N SER A 62 -19.72 4.33 3.29
CA SER A 62 -19.27 5.58 2.67
C SER A 62 -18.46 6.40 3.66
N TYR A 63 -17.41 7.08 3.21
CA TYR A 63 -16.64 7.99 4.05
C TYR A 63 -15.96 9.09 3.24
N THR A 64 -15.62 10.17 3.93
CA THR A 64 -14.80 11.25 3.39
C THR A 64 -13.63 11.49 4.31
N SER A 65 -12.44 11.59 3.74
CA SER A 65 -11.22 11.94 4.44
C SER A 65 -10.57 13.19 3.85
N LEU A 66 -9.81 13.89 4.69
CA LEU A 66 -8.98 15.01 4.32
C LEU A 66 -7.54 14.69 4.73
N LEU A 67 -6.57 15.09 3.90
CA LEU A 67 -5.15 14.94 4.17
C LEU A 67 -4.42 16.24 3.84
N GLY A 68 -3.62 16.71 4.78
CA GLY A 68 -2.64 17.78 4.59
C GLY A 68 -1.22 17.26 4.76
N GLU A 69 -0.31 17.66 3.90
CA GLU A 69 1.08 17.25 3.88
C GLU A 69 2.00 18.45 3.69
N LEU A 70 3.12 18.47 4.40
CA LEU A 70 4.19 19.45 4.22
C LEU A 70 5.55 18.75 4.32
N ASN A 71 6.41 18.96 3.34
CA ASN A 71 7.76 18.44 3.25
C ASN A 71 8.78 19.58 3.11
N LEU A 72 9.78 19.58 3.97
CA LEU A 72 10.97 20.40 3.90
C LEU A 72 12.14 19.56 3.40
N SER A 73 12.72 19.92 2.28
CA SER A 73 13.87 19.26 1.68
C SER A 73 15.08 20.20 1.67
N MET A 74 16.23 19.69 2.09
CA MET A 74 17.47 20.45 2.25
C MET A 74 18.64 19.73 1.58
N GLY A 75 19.27 20.37 0.58
CA GLY A 75 20.57 19.96 0.06
C GLY A 75 21.67 20.50 0.98
N LEU A 76 22.35 19.61 1.72
CA LEU A 76 23.35 20.00 2.73
C LEU A 76 24.75 20.10 2.15
N TYR A 77 25.17 19.16 1.31
CA TYR A 77 26.47 19.11 0.66
C TYR A 77 26.39 18.21 -0.58
N LYS A 78 27.41 18.20 -1.43
CA LYS A 78 27.48 17.40 -2.68
C LYS A 78 26.94 15.98 -2.48
N GLY A 79 25.71 15.74 -2.96
CA GLY A 79 25.03 14.44 -2.83
C GLY A 79 24.36 14.18 -1.46
N LEU A 80 24.61 14.98 -0.42
CA LEU A 80 24.00 14.84 0.90
C LEU A 80 22.70 15.66 0.97
N ARG A 81 21.59 15.01 1.31
CA ARG A 81 20.25 15.60 1.45
C ARG A 81 19.60 15.16 2.75
N ALA A 82 18.94 16.07 3.41
CA ALA A 82 18.01 15.79 4.49
C ALA A 82 16.58 16.16 4.07
N GLU A 83 15.60 15.42 4.60
CA GLU A 83 14.20 15.77 4.42
C GLU A 83 13.43 15.52 5.71
N VAL A 84 12.51 16.44 6.04
CA VAL A 84 11.54 16.30 7.13
C VAL A 84 10.17 16.64 6.59
N GLY A 85 9.19 15.79 6.84
CA GLY A 85 7.82 15.99 6.40
C GLY A 85 6.80 15.49 7.42
N ALA A 86 5.72 16.23 7.55
CA ALA A 86 4.60 15.89 8.42
C ALA A 86 3.30 15.80 7.61
N MET A 87 2.42 14.93 8.06
CA MET A 87 1.07 14.76 7.53
C MET A 87 0.05 14.82 8.65
N MET A 88 -1.13 15.33 8.30
CA MET A 88 -2.33 15.28 9.15
C MET A 88 -3.51 14.80 8.32
N ALA A 89 -4.34 13.97 8.93
CA ALA A 89 -5.57 13.46 8.34
C ALA A 89 -6.78 13.82 9.19
N ALA A 90 -7.96 13.83 8.57
CA ALA A 90 -9.25 13.93 9.25
C ALA A 90 -10.26 13.04 8.54
N LEU A 91 -11.29 12.60 9.28
CA LEU A 91 -12.41 11.80 8.78
C LEU A 91 -13.71 12.56 9.08
N PRO A 92 -14.06 13.57 8.26
CA PRO A 92 -15.25 14.39 8.52
C PRO A 92 -16.58 13.67 8.30
N TYR A 93 -16.60 12.59 7.54
CA TYR A 93 -17.79 11.80 7.30
C TYR A 93 -17.47 10.30 7.32
N ASP A 94 -18.30 9.55 8.05
CA ASP A 94 -18.26 8.09 8.15
C ASP A 94 -19.68 7.56 8.32
N SER A 95 -20.20 6.87 7.30
CA SER A 95 -21.57 6.33 7.30
C SER A 95 -21.77 5.21 8.33
N THR A 96 -20.71 4.67 8.87
CA THR A 96 -20.74 3.61 9.88
C THR A 96 -20.71 4.15 11.30
N ALA A 97 -20.51 5.47 11.46
CA ALA A 97 -20.60 6.13 12.75
C ALA A 97 -22.00 5.96 13.35
N TYR A 98 -22.06 5.66 14.67
CA TYR A 98 -23.32 5.53 15.41
C TYR A 98 -24.27 4.40 14.93
N GLN A 99 -23.82 3.43 14.14
CA GLN A 99 -24.61 2.24 13.81
C GLN A 99 -24.76 1.26 15.02
N GLY A 100 -24.50 1.73 16.18
CA GLY A 100 -24.18 1.17 17.48
C GLY A 100 -25.11 0.14 18.11
N ASN A 101 -26.19 -0.30 17.49
CA ASN A 101 -27.03 -1.33 18.13
C ASN A 101 -26.52 -2.76 17.88
N ASN A 102 -25.62 -2.97 16.95
CA ASN A 102 -25.11 -4.28 16.56
C ASN A 102 -23.57 -4.41 16.70
N ILE A 103 -22.93 -3.38 17.27
CA ILE A 103 -21.48 -3.37 17.52
C ILE A 103 -21.27 -3.44 19.03
N PRO A 104 -20.43 -4.37 19.53
CA PRO A 104 -20.17 -4.50 20.96
C PRO A 104 -19.68 -3.19 21.58
N ASN A 105 -20.11 -2.94 22.80
CA ASN A 105 -19.73 -1.74 23.56
C ASN A 105 -18.19 -1.57 23.61
N GLY A 106 -17.73 -0.35 23.43
CA GLY A 106 -16.29 -0.01 23.44
C GLY A 106 -15.57 -0.20 22.12
N GLN A 107 -16.27 -0.70 21.08
CA GLN A 107 -15.70 -0.86 19.75
C GLN A 107 -15.95 0.38 18.88
N PRO A 108 -15.11 0.66 17.85
CA PRO A 108 -15.36 1.72 16.88
C PRO A 108 -16.75 1.58 16.26
N GLY A 109 -17.52 2.66 16.29
CA GLY A 109 -18.91 2.68 15.80
C GLY A 109 -19.95 2.16 16.80
N SER A 110 -19.55 1.69 17.99
CA SER A 110 -20.48 1.33 19.08
C SER A 110 -21.06 2.59 19.73
N ARG A 111 -22.17 2.43 20.48
CA ARG A 111 -22.74 3.53 21.28
C ARG A 111 -21.79 4.06 22.36
N THR A 112 -20.85 3.26 22.78
CA THR A 112 -19.88 3.59 23.84
C THR A 112 -18.51 3.90 23.28
N ASP A 113 -18.36 4.05 21.96
CA ASP A 113 -17.15 4.55 21.36
C ASP A 113 -16.91 5.99 21.85
N PRO A 114 -15.83 6.24 22.60
CA PRO A 114 -15.56 7.55 23.19
C PRO A 114 -15.27 8.62 22.11
N PHE A 115 -15.06 8.22 20.87
CA PHE A 115 -14.78 9.15 19.76
C PHE A 115 -15.97 9.32 18.82
N GLY A 116 -17.08 8.59 19.02
CA GLY A 116 -18.21 8.57 18.09
C GLY A 116 -17.83 8.12 16.68
N ALA A 117 -16.71 7.42 16.56
CA ALA A 117 -16.07 7.07 15.31
C ALA A 117 -16.72 5.81 14.73
N GLY A 118 -16.92 5.79 13.43
CA GLY A 118 -17.31 4.59 12.71
C GLY A 118 -16.10 3.69 12.40
N ILE A 119 -16.37 2.62 11.68
CA ILE A 119 -15.37 1.60 11.35
C ILE A 119 -14.30 2.15 10.39
N PHE A 120 -14.59 3.22 9.60
CA PHE A 120 -13.61 3.82 8.68
C PHE A 120 -12.42 4.49 9.38
N TRP A 121 -12.43 4.64 10.69
CA TRP A 121 -11.23 4.95 11.45
C TRP A 121 -10.15 3.86 11.34
N GLN A 122 -10.50 2.65 10.89
CA GLN A 122 -9.52 1.62 10.54
C GLN A 122 -8.69 2.00 9.31
N TYR A 123 -9.24 2.79 8.41
CA TYR A 123 -8.54 3.31 7.21
C TYR A 123 -7.83 4.62 7.51
N ILE A 124 -8.39 5.46 8.39
CA ILE A 124 -7.86 6.79 8.69
C ILE A 124 -7.50 6.89 10.17
N GLY A 125 -6.21 6.83 10.46
CA GLY A 125 -5.67 7.04 11.80
C GLY A 125 -5.42 5.77 12.62
N TRP A 126 -5.67 4.59 12.08
CA TRP A 126 -5.42 3.37 12.83
C TRP A 126 -3.91 3.11 12.99
N TYR A 127 -3.55 2.75 14.20
CA TYR A 127 -2.25 2.24 14.57
C TYR A 127 -2.34 0.71 14.72
N ALA A 128 -1.78 -0.02 13.78
CA ALA A 128 -1.56 -1.47 13.93
C ALA A 128 -0.45 -1.70 14.96
N GLY A 129 -0.77 -1.49 16.23
CA GLY A 129 0.16 -1.68 17.34
C GLY A 129 0.22 -3.13 17.79
N HIS A 130 1.21 -3.41 18.58
CA HIS A 130 1.69 -4.71 19.06
C HIS A 130 0.67 -5.66 19.70
N SER A 131 -0.52 -5.25 20.02
CA SER A 131 -1.43 -6.04 20.84
C SER A 131 -2.74 -6.36 20.16
N GLY A 132 -2.75 -6.49 18.85
CA GLY A 132 -3.93 -6.93 18.11
C GLY A 132 -5.22 -6.32 18.61
N LEU A 133 -6.04 -5.76 17.73
CA LEU A 133 -7.48 -5.64 17.92
C LEU A 133 -8.04 -4.60 18.92
N GLN A 134 -7.26 -3.96 19.75
CA GLN A 134 -7.76 -2.81 20.50
C GLN A 134 -7.45 -1.54 19.71
N VAL A 135 -8.48 -0.89 19.20
CA VAL A 135 -8.38 0.45 18.62
C VAL A 135 -7.93 1.38 19.73
N GLN A 136 -6.63 1.57 19.81
CA GLN A 136 -6.09 2.66 20.59
C GLN A 136 -6.46 3.97 19.87
N LYS A 137 -6.46 5.07 20.62
CA LYS A 137 -6.76 6.42 20.14
C LYS A 137 -6.23 6.65 18.70
N PRO A 138 -7.06 7.03 17.74
CA PRO A 138 -6.62 7.27 16.36
C PRO A 138 -5.48 8.27 16.29
N ARG A 139 -4.45 7.98 15.53
CA ARG A 139 -3.35 8.89 15.27
C ARG A 139 -3.55 9.56 13.92
N LEU A 140 -3.96 10.82 13.97
CA LEU A 140 -4.30 11.63 12.82
C LEU A 140 -3.14 12.48 12.31
N ALA A 141 -1.98 12.43 12.95
CA ALA A 141 -0.79 13.15 12.55
C ALA A 141 0.45 12.26 12.65
N MET A 142 1.36 12.39 11.70
CA MET A 142 2.66 11.71 11.75
C MET A 142 3.77 12.50 11.03
N VAL A 143 4.99 12.29 11.49
CA VAL A 143 6.20 12.61 10.72
C VAL A 143 6.45 11.42 9.80
N HIS A 144 6.07 11.57 8.52
CA HIS A 144 6.17 10.49 7.51
C HIS A 144 7.53 10.46 6.82
N ASN A 145 8.14 11.62 6.58
CA ASN A 145 9.50 11.77 6.12
C ASN A 145 10.38 12.34 7.24
N ALA A 146 11.50 11.68 7.52
CA ALA A 146 12.56 12.17 8.39
C ALA A 146 13.81 11.35 8.08
N PHE A 147 14.53 11.72 7.03
CA PHE A 147 15.67 10.93 6.56
C PHE A 147 16.88 11.76 6.16
N LEU A 148 18.02 11.10 6.19
CA LEU A 148 19.25 11.57 5.60
C LEU A 148 19.61 10.64 4.44
N SER A 149 20.03 11.20 3.31
CA SER A 149 20.50 10.45 2.16
C SER A 149 21.78 11.01 1.59
N TYR A 150 22.62 10.10 1.10
CA TYR A 150 23.81 10.44 0.35
C TYR A 150 23.81 9.72 -0.98
N ASN A 151 24.05 10.45 -2.08
CA ASN A 151 24.16 9.91 -3.41
C ASN A 151 25.45 10.36 -4.06
N TYR A 152 26.20 9.42 -4.59
CA TYR A 152 27.42 9.67 -5.36
C TYR A 152 27.24 9.13 -6.78
N LYS A 153 27.66 9.93 -7.76
CA LYS A 153 27.65 9.54 -9.17
C LYS A 153 28.95 10.01 -9.83
N LYS A 154 29.63 9.07 -10.51
CA LYS A 154 30.78 9.36 -11.37
C LYS A 154 30.72 8.44 -12.59
N ASP A 155 30.69 9.01 -13.76
CA ASP A 155 30.59 8.30 -15.06
C ASP A 155 29.43 7.25 -15.05
N LYS A 156 29.79 5.98 -15.18
CA LYS A 156 28.84 4.85 -15.23
C LYS A 156 28.60 4.22 -13.87
N PHE A 157 29.24 4.72 -12.83
CA PHE A 157 29.13 4.23 -11.47
C PHE A 157 28.31 5.20 -10.60
N SER A 158 27.42 4.67 -9.79
CA SER A 158 26.77 5.44 -8.72
C SER A 158 26.47 4.54 -7.53
N PHE A 159 26.45 5.12 -6.34
CA PHE A 159 25.93 4.49 -5.15
C PHE A 159 25.15 5.49 -4.33
N GLY A 160 24.25 4.97 -3.49
CA GLY A 160 23.49 5.80 -2.56
C GLY A 160 23.13 5.03 -1.31
N VAL A 161 22.93 5.79 -0.24
CA VAL A 161 22.41 5.30 1.03
C VAL A 161 21.38 6.29 1.55
N LYS A 162 20.31 5.77 2.16
CA LYS A 162 19.24 6.56 2.76
C LYS A 162 18.81 5.87 4.05
N GLY A 163 18.65 6.64 5.13
CA GLY A 163 18.23 6.11 6.42
C GLY A 163 17.28 7.05 7.14
N GLY A 164 16.29 6.47 7.84
CA GLY A 164 15.23 7.19 8.54
C GLY A 164 13.83 6.76 8.11
N ARG A 165 12.89 7.70 8.03
CA ARG A 165 11.53 7.51 7.50
C ARG A 165 11.46 8.10 6.09
N TYR A 166 11.04 7.30 5.11
CA TYR A 166 11.01 7.71 3.71
C TYR A 166 10.02 6.88 2.90
N ASP A 167 9.63 7.38 1.74
CA ASP A 167 8.80 6.65 0.78
C ASP A 167 9.62 5.58 0.05
N ALA A 168 9.06 4.36 -0.05
CA ALA A 168 9.68 3.16 -0.62
C ALA A 168 8.96 2.70 -1.91
N GLU A 169 8.57 3.62 -2.78
CA GLU A 169 7.71 3.37 -3.95
C GLU A 169 8.26 2.40 -5.00
N GLU A 170 9.55 2.10 -5.00
CA GLU A 170 10.19 1.37 -6.09
C GLU A 170 10.19 -0.17 -5.98
N TYR A 171 9.45 -0.76 -5.04
CA TYR A 171 9.42 -2.21 -4.84
C TYR A 171 8.07 -2.79 -5.27
N ASP A 172 8.07 -3.93 -5.94
CA ASP A 172 6.83 -4.57 -6.43
C ASP A 172 5.90 -5.00 -5.29
N TRP A 173 6.48 -5.61 -4.24
CA TRP A 173 5.71 -6.17 -3.13
C TRP A 173 5.78 -5.35 -1.84
N PHE A 174 6.31 -4.16 -1.94
CA PHE A 174 6.40 -3.24 -0.82
C PHE A 174 6.31 -1.81 -1.32
N THR A 175 5.32 -1.08 -0.84
CA THR A 175 5.06 0.31 -1.19
C THR A 175 4.77 1.15 0.05
N SER A 176 4.69 2.47 -0.12
CA SER A 176 4.40 3.42 0.94
C SER A 176 5.60 3.71 1.86
N TYR A 177 5.39 4.40 2.96
CA TYR A 177 6.47 4.88 3.81
C TYR A 177 7.09 3.77 4.66
N THR A 178 8.41 3.78 4.75
CA THR A 178 9.19 2.86 5.60
C THR A 178 9.97 3.62 6.66
N GLN A 179 10.27 2.96 7.78
CA GLN A 179 11.28 3.37 8.74
C GLN A 179 12.42 2.35 8.68
N GLY A 180 13.59 2.78 8.21
CA GLY A 180 14.68 1.83 8.00
C GLY A 180 15.88 2.43 7.27
N VAL A 181 16.63 1.57 6.59
CA VAL A 181 17.82 1.94 5.82
C VAL A 181 17.78 1.26 4.46
N GLU A 182 18.16 1.99 3.42
CA GLU A 182 18.28 1.49 2.06
C GLU A 182 19.64 1.90 1.49
N GLY A 183 20.26 1.01 0.73
CA GLY A 183 21.47 1.29 -0.02
C GLY A 183 21.45 0.64 -1.40
N PHE A 184 22.09 1.30 -2.36
CA PHE A 184 22.27 0.73 -3.70
C PHE A 184 23.66 1.01 -4.27
N VAL A 185 24.07 0.13 -5.17
CA VAL A 185 25.22 0.31 -6.05
C VAL A 185 24.75 0.07 -7.48
N LYS A 186 25.08 1.00 -8.39
CA LYS A 186 24.75 0.87 -9.81
C LYS A 186 26.04 0.99 -10.64
N TYR A 187 26.21 0.06 -11.56
CA TYR A 187 27.23 0.12 -12.58
C TYR A 187 26.64 -0.14 -13.97
N LYS A 188 26.74 0.83 -14.85
CA LYS A 188 26.09 0.80 -16.18
C LYS A 188 24.59 0.50 -16.04
N ASP A 189 24.15 -0.60 -16.60
CA ASP A 189 22.76 -1.03 -16.75
C ASP A 189 22.28 -1.89 -15.56
N THR A 190 23.17 -2.17 -14.59
CA THR A 190 22.89 -3.05 -13.46
C THR A 190 22.89 -2.28 -12.14
N ARG A 191 21.84 -2.44 -11.34
CA ARG A 191 21.73 -1.89 -9.97
C ARG A 191 21.45 -3.03 -8.99
N PHE A 192 22.28 -3.14 -7.96
CA PHE A 192 22.01 -3.95 -6.78
C PHE A 192 21.54 -3.04 -5.65
N ARG A 193 20.49 -3.44 -4.93
CA ARG A 193 19.91 -2.67 -3.83
C ARG A 193 19.53 -3.58 -2.67
N VAL A 194 19.67 -3.06 -1.45
CA VAL A 194 19.25 -3.71 -0.21
C VAL A 194 18.50 -2.70 0.63
N MET A 195 17.37 -3.11 1.21
CA MET A 195 16.57 -2.37 2.17
C MET A 195 16.36 -3.20 3.44
N TYR A 196 16.47 -2.56 4.57
CA TYR A 196 15.99 -3.03 5.87
C TYR A 196 14.88 -2.10 6.35
N SER A 197 13.73 -2.64 6.67
CA SER A 197 12.56 -1.89 7.13
C SER A 197 12.07 -2.45 8.47
N ASP A 198 12.05 -1.60 9.49
CA ASP A 198 11.60 -1.90 10.85
C ASP A 198 10.09 -1.66 11.01
N ALA A 199 9.54 -0.67 10.29
CA ALA A 199 8.13 -0.31 10.33
C ALA A 199 7.66 0.28 9.00
N ARG A 200 6.34 0.19 8.76
CA ARG A 200 5.66 0.72 7.58
C ARG A 200 4.50 1.62 7.98
N ALA A 201 4.28 2.68 7.21
CA ALA A 201 3.11 3.55 7.29
C ALA A 201 2.44 3.66 5.92
N SER A 202 1.13 3.85 5.89
CA SER A 202 0.40 4.31 4.71
C SER A 202 0.02 5.77 4.88
N ALA A 203 0.18 6.56 3.82
CA ALA A 203 0.00 8.00 3.88
C ALA A 203 -0.61 8.53 2.58
N SER A 204 -1.85 8.10 2.33
CA SER A 204 -2.70 8.58 1.25
C SER A 204 -4.03 9.09 1.81
N SER A 205 -4.80 9.84 1.01
CA SER A 205 -6.08 10.38 1.46
C SER A 205 -7.14 9.31 1.71
N ASP A 206 -7.03 8.16 1.06
CA ASP A 206 -7.92 7.01 1.24
C ASP A 206 -7.46 6.03 2.31
N TRP A 207 -6.17 6.12 2.72
CA TRP A 207 -5.57 5.21 3.68
C TRP A 207 -4.45 5.89 4.47
N PHE A 208 -4.68 6.18 5.74
CA PHE A 208 -3.73 6.87 6.60
C PHE A 208 -3.44 6.05 7.86
N TRP A 209 -2.30 5.36 7.88
CA TRP A 209 -1.84 4.56 9.00
C TRP A 209 -0.47 5.04 9.48
N TYR A 210 -0.35 5.19 10.79
CA TYR A 210 0.92 5.49 11.42
C TYR A 210 1.89 4.30 11.30
N PHE A 211 3.17 4.55 11.48
CA PHE A 211 4.21 3.52 11.45
C PHE A 211 3.91 2.37 12.40
N GLY A 212 3.65 1.22 11.84
CA GLY A 212 3.46 -0.06 12.52
C GLY A 212 4.56 -1.03 12.16
N ARG A 213 4.96 -1.89 13.10
CA ARG A 213 5.92 -2.97 12.83
C ARG A 213 5.26 -4.10 12.06
N TYR A 214 6.09 -4.85 11.33
CA TYR A 214 5.64 -6.05 10.65
C TYR A 214 5.33 -7.12 11.68
N TYR A 215 4.06 -7.57 11.73
CA TYR A 215 3.56 -8.56 12.67
C TYR A 215 3.71 -8.22 14.16
N THR A 216 2.94 -8.93 14.96
CA THR A 216 2.99 -8.87 16.43
C THR A 216 4.36 -9.27 17.00
N SER A 217 5.17 -10.01 16.24
CA SER A 217 6.52 -10.42 16.63
C SER A 217 7.58 -9.31 16.57
N GLY A 218 7.26 -8.14 16.03
CA GLY A 218 8.18 -7.01 15.93
C GLY A 218 9.40 -7.26 15.02
N LYS A 219 9.29 -8.18 14.04
CA LYS A 219 10.37 -8.50 13.11
C LYS A 219 10.41 -7.50 11.96
N ALA A 220 11.62 -7.23 11.46
CA ALA A 220 11.85 -6.36 10.33
C ALA A 220 11.71 -7.11 9.00
N LEU A 221 11.38 -6.37 7.96
CA LEU A 221 11.43 -6.81 6.57
C LEU A 221 12.79 -6.44 5.97
N MET A 222 13.43 -7.39 5.31
CA MET A 222 14.57 -7.16 4.42
C MET A 222 14.19 -7.41 2.97
N VAL A 223 14.70 -6.58 2.09
CA VAL A 223 14.57 -6.75 0.63
C VAL A 223 15.93 -6.61 -0.01
N ALA A 224 16.26 -7.52 -0.91
CA ALA A 224 17.40 -7.39 -1.82
C ALA A 224 16.91 -7.54 -3.25
N ASP A 225 17.34 -6.67 -4.16
CA ASP A 225 17.03 -6.77 -5.58
C ASP A 225 18.23 -6.48 -6.47
N LEU A 226 18.27 -7.16 -7.63
CA LEU A 226 19.23 -6.92 -8.69
C LEU A 226 18.47 -6.52 -9.95
N LYS A 227 18.54 -5.25 -10.35
CA LYS A 227 17.85 -4.74 -11.53
C LYS A 227 18.83 -4.56 -12.67
N TYR A 228 18.63 -5.31 -13.74
CA TYR A 228 19.26 -5.11 -15.03
C TYR A 228 18.28 -4.46 -16.00
N GLU A 229 18.66 -3.33 -16.61
CA GLU A 229 17.82 -2.59 -17.54
C GLU A 229 18.66 -2.09 -18.70
N LYS A 230 18.44 -2.71 -19.87
CA LYS A 230 19.12 -2.34 -21.10
C LYS A 230 18.18 -2.46 -22.29
N ASP A 231 18.17 -1.44 -23.14
CA ASP A 231 17.35 -1.36 -24.35
C ASP A 231 15.86 -1.62 -24.01
N ASN A 232 15.32 -2.69 -24.52
CA ASN A 232 13.91 -3.07 -24.40
C ASN A 232 13.64 -4.02 -23.22
N LEU A 233 14.66 -4.48 -22.52
CA LEU A 233 14.56 -5.54 -21.52
C LEU A 233 14.90 -5.04 -20.12
N LYS A 234 14.03 -5.36 -19.16
CA LYS A 234 14.26 -5.20 -17.73
C LYS A 234 14.10 -6.55 -17.06
N ILE A 235 15.10 -6.96 -16.26
CA ILE A 235 15.07 -8.16 -15.44
C ILE A 235 15.40 -7.74 -14.00
N ASN A 236 14.55 -8.14 -13.05
CA ASN A 236 14.72 -7.80 -11.65
C ASN A 236 14.43 -9.02 -10.77
N PRO A 237 15.40 -9.93 -10.55
CA PRO A 237 15.31 -10.89 -9.46
C PRO A 237 15.37 -10.17 -8.11
N TYR A 238 14.60 -10.66 -7.16
CA TYR A 238 14.51 -10.10 -5.82
C TYR A 238 14.30 -11.16 -4.75
N PHE A 239 14.57 -10.76 -3.53
CA PHE A 239 14.39 -11.60 -2.35
C PHE A 239 13.84 -10.76 -1.20
N TYR A 240 12.71 -11.16 -0.64
CA TYR A 240 12.11 -10.58 0.55
C TYR A 240 12.30 -11.55 1.71
N ALA A 241 12.59 -11.04 2.90
CA ALA A 241 12.74 -11.86 4.09
C ALA A 241 12.17 -11.15 5.32
N ILE A 242 11.34 -11.88 6.06
CA ILE A 242 10.99 -11.59 7.46
C ILE A 242 11.55 -12.76 8.24
N PHE A 243 12.69 -12.53 8.94
CA PHE A 243 13.44 -13.62 9.55
C PHE A 243 12.60 -14.52 10.43
N GLN A 244 12.78 -15.83 10.28
CA GLN A 244 12.04 -16.90 10.96
C GLN A 244 10.55 -16.94 10.62
N ARG A 245 10.05 -16.08 9.74
CA ARG A 245 8.64 -15.99 9.36
C ARG A 245 8.42 -16.34 7.89
N MET A 246 9.15 -15.68 7.01
CA MET A 246 8.97 -15.82 5.57
C MET A 246 10.26 -15.53 4.82
N TYR A 247 10.50 -16.30 3.77
CA TYR A 247 11.53 -16.06 2.77
C TYR A 247 10.89 -16.17 1.39
N ALA A 248 11.00 -15.14 0.58
CA ALA A 248 10.30 -15.07 -0.69
C ALA A 248 11.21 -14.62 -1.83
N PRO A 249 11.89 -15.54 -2.53
CA PRO A 249 12.53 -15.23 -3.80
C PRO A 249 11.47 -14.92 -4.85
N GLY A 250 11.87 -14.13 -5.85
CA GLY A 250 11.01 -13.82 -6.97
C GLY A 250 11.74 -13.12 -8.11
N ILE A 251 11.00 -12.84 -9.17
CA ILE A 251 11.53 -12.21 -10.38
C ILE A 251 10.46 -11.38 -11.07
N ASN A 252 10.87 -10.21 -11.59
CA ASN A 252 10.09 -9.41 -12.51
C ASN A 252 10.84 -9.28 -13.83
N ILE A 253 10.18 -9.60 -14.95
CA ILE A 253 10.72 -9.45 -16.29
C ILE A 253 9.76 -8.57 -17.08
N THR A 254 10.28 -7.48 -17.65
CA THR A 254 9.50 -6.59 -18.52
C THR A 254 10.21 -6.42 -19.87
N TYR A 255 9.46 -6.60 -20.93
CA TYR A 255 9.87 -6.30 -22.31
C TYR A 255 9.02 -5.17 -22.85
N ASP A 256 9.65 -4.13 -23.40
CA ASP A 256 9.03 -2.91 -23.88
C ASP A 256 9.56 -2.58 -25.28
N THR A 257 8.71 -2.67 -26.30
CA THR A 257 9.12 -2.45 -27.69
C THR A 257 9.51 -1.00 -28.00
N ASN A 258 9.12 -0.04 -27.15
CA ASN A 258 9.41 1.38 -27.34
C ASN A 258 9.49 2.11 -26.00
N PRO A 259 10.62 2.01 -25.25
CA PRO A 259 10.78 2.67 -23.97
C PRO A 259 10.61 4.20 -24.00
N ASN A 260 10.89 4.82 -25.15
CA ASN A 260 10.78 6.27 -25.37
C ASN A 260 9.44 6.69 -26.01
N PHE A 261 8.39 5.91 -25.83
CA PHE A 261 7.08 6.14 -26.42
C PHE A 261 6.49 7.50 -26.04
N ASN A 262 6.17 8.29 -27.05
CA ASN A 262 5.66 9.66 -26.89
C ASN A 262 4.19 9.82 -27.33
N ASN A 263 3.40 8.77 -27.19
CA ASN A 263 1.99 8.70 -27.62
C ASN A 263 1.81 8.79 -29.16
N LYS A 264 2.81 8.37 -29.93
CA LYS A 264 2.73 8.25 -31.40
C LYS A 264 3.21 6.88 -31.83
N GLY A 265 2.46 6.25 -32.77
CA GLY A 265 2.75 4.92 -33.28
C GLY A 265 2.33 3.82 -32.31
N PHE A 266 3.03 2.69 -32.35
CA PHE A 266 2.72 1.49 -31.60
C PHE A 266 3.77 1.21 -30.53
N ARG A 267 3.33 0.69 -29.37
CA ARG A 267 4.17 0.15 -28.31
C ARG A 267 3.49 -1.06 -27.69
N PHE A 268 4.25 -2.11 -27.46
CA PHE A 268 3.85 -3.26 -26.66
C PHE A 268 4.72 -3.33 -25.40
N VAL A 269 4.09 -3.63 -24.25
CA VAL A 269 4.80 -3.90 -22.99
C VAL A 269 4.25 -5.20 -22.40
N GLY A 270 5.10 -6.22 -22.32
CA GLY A 270 4.84 -7.47 -21.61
C GLY A 270 5.54 -7.48 -20.27
N THR A 271 4.85 -7.91 -19.19
CA THR A 271 5.42 -8.03 -17.86
C THR A 271 5.07 -9.39 -17.28
N PHE A 272 6.06 -10.08 -16.74
CA PHE A 272 5.92 -11.30 -15.95
C PHE A 272 6.45 -11.06 -14.54
N VAL A 273 5.72 -11.48 -13.52
CA VAL A 273 6.15 -11.45 -12.11
C VAL A 273 5.94 -12.84 -11.52
N GLY A 274 6.97 -13.40 -10.91
CA GLY A 274 6.93 -14.61 -10.11
C GLY A 274 7.33 -14.31 -8.68
N PHE A 275 6.61 -14.87 -7.71
CA PHE A 275 6.86 -14.67 -6.28
C PHE A 275 6.61 -15.99 -5.52
N PHE A 276 7.60 -16.45 -4.74
CA PHE A 276 7.64 -17.82 -4.20
C PHE A 276 7.89 -17.82 -2.69
N PRO A 277 6.91 -17.42 -1.85
CA PRO A 277 7.08 -17.38 -0.41
C PRO A 277 7.19 -18.76 0.20
N ILE A 278 8.10 -18.89 1.17
CA ILE A 278 8.36 -20.07 1.99
C ILE A 278 8.21 -19.65 3.46
N PHE A 279 7.43 -20.39 4.22
CA PHE A 279 7.17 -20.15 5.63
C PHE A 279 7.83 -21.26 6.46
N PRO A 280 9.00 -21.01 7.10
CA PRO A 280 9.77 -22.06 7.80
C PRO A 280 9.03 -22.64 9.01
N THR A 281 8.24 -21.82 9.69
CA THR A 281 7.42 -22.24 10.81
C THR A 281 5.96 -22.20 10.37
N PRO A 282 5.24 -23.33 10.42
CA PRO A 282 3.80 -23.31 10.20
C PRO A 282 3.19 -22.28 11.14
N ALA A 283 2.29 -21.48 10.61
CA ALA A 283 1.59 -20.50 11.42
C ALA A 283 0.85 -21.22 12.55
N ASN A 284 0.95 -20.73 13.77
CA ASN A 284 0.04 -21.07 14.82
C ASN A 284 -1.39 -20.68 14.37
N GLN A 285 -2.41 -21.27 14.98
CA GLN A 285 -3.80 -20.91 14.69
C GLN A 285 -4.09 -19.41 14.81
N ASN A 286 -3.23 -18.65 15.54
CA ASN A 286 -3.29 -17.21 15.68
C ASN A 286 -2.60 -16.44 14.55
N ASP A 287 -1.85 -17.09 13.68
CA ASP A 287 -1.20 -16.53 12.49
C ASP A 287 -2.09 -16.73 11.25
N ILE A 288 -3.38 -16.56 11.41
CA ILE A 288 -4.30 -16.46 10.28
C ILE A 288 -3.87 -15.27 9.45
N ILE A 289 -3.60 -15.49 8.18
CA ILE A 289 -3.42 -14.37 7.27
C ILE A 289 -4.68 -13.55 7.34
N LEU A 290 -4.49 -12.30 7.68
CA LEU A 290 -5.51 -11.35 8.07
C LEU A 290 -6.75 -11.36 7.18
N PHE A 291 -6.63 -11.87 5.99
CA PHE A 291 -7.65 -11.79 4.98
C PHE A 291 -7.98 -13.12 4.32
N GLN A 292 -7.31 -14.20 4.63
CA GLN A 292 -7.57 -15.48 3.96
C GLN A 292 -8.48 -16.43 4.75
N GLN A 293 -8.65 -16.15 6.04
CA GLN A 293 -9.45 -17.00 6.95
C GLN A 293 -9.00 -18.47 6.95
N VAL A 294 -7.78 -18.72 6.56
CA VAL A 294 -7.16 -20.05 6.54
C VAL A 294 -5.76 -19.97 7.13
N PRO A 295 -5.28 -21.03 7.79
CA PRO A 295 -3.91 -21.10 8.29
C PRO A 295 -2.89 -20.98 7.15
N LEU A 296 -1.75 -20.34 7.42
CA LEU A 296 -0.61 -20.35 6.51
C LEU A 296 -0.05 -21.76 6.38
N GLY A 297 0.03 -22.29 5.16
CA GLY A 297 0.81 -23.47 4.85
C GLY A 297 2.31 -23.16 4.74
N LYS A 298 3.11 -24.13 4.34
CA LYS A 298 4.57 -24.03 4.29
C LYS A 298 5.10 -23.19 3.12
N SER A 299 4.35 -23.05 2.04
CA SER A 299 4.81 -22.34 0.82
C SER A 299 3.63 -21.87 -0.02
N GLY A 300 3.91 -20.96 -0.92
CA GLY A 300 2.97 -20.50 -1.94
C GLY A 300 3.71 -20.14 -3.23
N GLN A 301 2.96 -19.90 -4.29
CA GLN A 301 3.47 -19.45 -5.58
C GLN A 301 2.50 -18.40 -6.14
N THR A 302 3.04 -17.30 -6.63
CA THR A 302 2.27 -16.27 -7.33
C THR A 302 2.84 -16.06 -8.71
N TYR A 303 1.99 -16.08 -9.69
CA TYR A 303 2.31 -15.77 -11.09
C TYR A 303 1.41 -14.64 -11.56
N PHE A 304 2.02 -13.63 -12.14
CA PHE A 304 1.32 -12.51 -12.76
C PHE A 304 1.89 -12.26 -14.14
N PHE A 305 1.01 -12.23 -15.12
CA PHE A 305 1.34 -11.89 -16.50
C PHE A 305 0.46 -10.75 -16.98
N ARG A 306 1.06 -9.69 -17.50
CA ARG A 306 0.36 -8.49 -17.98
C ARG A 306 0.86 -8.09 -19.35
N THR A 307 -0.08 -7.80 -20.25
CA THR A 307 0.18 -7.20 -21.57
C THR A 307 -0.45 -5.82 -21.64
N ARG A 308 0.27 -4.87 -22.22
CA ARG A 308 -0.18 -3.51 -22.49
C ARG A 308 0.16 -3.14 -23.90
N PHE A 309 -0.82 -2.68 -24.65
CA PHE A 309 -0.70 -2.22 -26.01
C PHE A 309 -1.06 -0.74 -26.05
N TYR A 310 -0.26 0.04 -26.73
CA TYR A 310 -0.49 1.45 -26.98
C TYR A 310 -0.51 1.69 -28.48
N TYR A 311 -1.50 2.43 -28.92
CA TYR A 311 -1.55 2.92 -30.28
C TYR A 311 -1.95 4.40 -30.25
N ASN A 312 -0.97 5.26 -30.55
CA ASN A 312 -1.10 6.70 -30.33
C ASN A 312 -1.53 6.98 -28.86
N LYS A 313 -2.67 7.63 -28.66
CA LYS A 313 -3.22 7.97 -27.34
C LYS A 313 -4.07 6.86 -26.70
N TRP A 314 -4.34 5.80 -27.43
CA TRP A 314 -5.12 4.67 -26.94
C TRP A 314 -4.24 3.67 -26.21
N GLN A 315 -4.81 3.06 -25.18
CA GLN A 315 -4.20 1.94 -24.46
C GLN A 315 -5.23 0.84 -24.25
N PHE A 316 -4.80 -0.39 -24.39
CA PHE A 316 -5.60 -1.57 -24.05
C PHE A 316 -4.69 -2.68 -23.59
N GLY A 317 -5.23 -3.61 -22.85
CA GLY A 317 -4.45 -4.72 -22.36
C GLY A 317 -5.22 -5.64 -21.46
N GLY A 318 -4.53 -6.62 -20.95
CA GLY A 318 -5.07 -7.59 -20.03
C GLY A 318 -4.00 -8.22 -19.17
N SER A 319 -4.45 -8.92 -18.15
CA SER A 319 -3.56 -9.65 -17.27
C SER A 319 -4.26 -10.85 -16.63
N VAL A 320 -3.45 -11.82 -16.25
CA VAL A 320 -3.84 -12.96 -15.44
C VAL A 320 -2.95 -13.01 -14.21
N TYR A 321 -3.55 -13.24 -13.06
CA TYR A 321 -2.89 -13.38 -11.78
C TYR A 321 -3.35 -14.69 -11.14
N LYS A 322 -2.41 -15.50 -10.68
CA LYS A 322 -2.69 -16.81 -10.07
C LYS A 322 -1.87 -16.97 -8.81
N ASN A 323 -2.53 -17.29 -7.70
CA ASN A 323 -1.91 -17.84 -6.51
C ASN A 323 -2.12 -19.34 -6.44
N ILE A 324 -1.11 -20.05 -5.95
CA ILE A 324 -1.15 -21.47 -5.64
C ILE A 324 -0.68 -21.64 -4.19
N GLY A 325 -1.48 -22.29 -3.36
CA GLY A 325 -1.24 -22.37 -1.92
C GLY A 325 -1.41 -21.01 -1.24
N ASN A 326 -0.53 -20.66 -0.30
CA ASN A 326 -0.65 -19.40 0.45
C ASN A 326 -0.24 -18.16 -0.33
N ALA A 327 0.45 -18.36 -1.44
CA ALA A 327 0.94 -17.30 -2.29
C ALA A 327 1.53 -16.10 -1.51
N ASN A 328 1.01 -14.91 -1.69
CA ASN A 328 1.56 -13.68 -1.12
C ASN A 328 0.82 -13.17 0.12
N GLY A 329 0.19 -14.04 0.89
CA GLY A 329 -0.64 -13.67 2.02
C GLY A 329 0.00 -12.71 3.03
N ASP A 330 1.29 -12.83 3.25
CA ASP A 330 2.00 -11.95 4.16
C ASP A 330 2.47 -10.63 3.52
N ILE A 331 2.98 -10.65 2.29
CA ILE A 331 3.53 -9.45 1.62
C ILE A 331 2.52 -8.78 0.71
N GLY A 332 1.60 -9.51 0.09
CA GLY A 332 0.66 -8.95 -0.86
C GLY A 332 -0.20 -7.79 -0.34
N ILE A 333 -0.32 -7.64 0.97
CA ILE A 333 -0.95 -6.48 1.60
C ILE A 333 -0.04 -5.26 1.70
N TYR A 334 1.28 -5.42 1.52
CA TYR A 334 2.25 -4.34 1.61
C TYR A 334 2.66 -3.77 0.25
N GLY A 335 2.33 -4.47 -0.84
CA GLY A 335 2.62 -4.04 -2.19
C GLY A 335 1.72 -4.72 -3.21
N ASP A 336 1.49 -4.05 -4.33
CA ASP A 336 0.61 -4.49 -5.39
C ASP A 336 1.27 -4.32 -6.76
N PRO A 337 1.88 -5.37 -7.31
CA PRO A 337 2.50 -5.34 -8.64
C PRO A 337 1.48 -5.30 -9.78
N LEU A 338 0.18 -5.50 -9.49
CA LEU A 338 -0.88 -5.51 -10.51
C LEU A 338 -0.97 -4.17 -11.24
N GLY A 339 -0.80 -3.05 -10.49
CA GLY A 339 -0.86 -1.71 -11.05
C GLY A 339 -2.26 -1.28 -11.49
N TYR A 340 -3.29 -1.88 -10.90
CA TYR A 340 -4.70 -1.49 -11.03
C TYR A 340 -5.23 -1.04 -9.67
N ASN A 341 -6.07 -0.02 -9.65
CA ASN A 341 -6.77 0.36 -8.42
C ASN A 341 -7.99 -0.57 -8.24
N ILE A 342 -7.77 -1.65 -7.51
CA ILE A 342 -8.77 -2.69 -7.25
C ILE A 342 -9.38 -2.60 -5.85
N TRP A 343 -8.83 -1.73 -4.99
CA TRP A 343 -9.29 -1.58 -3.61
C TRP A 343 -10.66 -0.90 -3.56
N THR A 344 -11.56 -1.42 -2.73
CA THR A 344 -12.88 -0.82 -2.48
C THR A 344 -12.99 -0.11 -1.15
N ASN A 345 -11.98 -0.26 -0.26
CA ASN A 345 -12.00 0.27 1.09
C ASN A 345 -13.31 -0.09 1.80
N SER A 346 -13.70 -1.36 1.73
CA SER A 346 -14.91 -1.88 2.36
C SER A 346 -14.57 -2.65 3.63
N ILE A 347 -15.43 -2.52 4.65
CA ILE A 347 -15.21 -3.12 5.96
C ILE A 347 -15.79 -4.52 6.04
N TYR A 348 -16.96 -4.69 5.45
CA TYR A 348 -17.66 -5.97 5.46
C TYR A 348 -17.20 -6.88 4.32
N ASP A 349 -16.30 -6.38 3.50
CA ASP A 349 -15.78 -7.08 2.36
C ASP A 349 -14.26 -7.13 2.47
N ALA A 350 -13.75 -8.29 2.59
CA ALA A 350 -12.34 -8.55 2.56
C ALA A 350 -11.87 -8.69 1.10
N GLU A 351 -12.19 -7.74 0.25
CA GLU A 351 -11.88 -7.74 -1.16
C GLU A 351 -10.38 -7.91 -1.43
N ILE A 352 -9.56 -7.25 -0.64
CA ILE A 352 -8.11 -7.46 -0.63
C ILE A 352 -7.76 -8.94 -0.58
N ASN A 353 -8.55 -9.72 0.13
CA ASN A 353 -8.28 -11.11 0.41
C ASN A 353 -8.49 -12.03 -0.76
N ASN A 354 -9.45 -11.70 -1.59
CA ASN A 354 -9.78 -12.59 -2.68
C ASN A 354 -8.67 -12.60 -3.72
N ILE A 355 -8.00 -11.46 -3.93
CA ILE A 355 -6.87 -11.35 -4.86
C ILE A 355 -5.58 -11.92 -4.27
N VAL A 356 -5.30 -11.66 -3.00
CA VAL A 356 -4.09 -12.17 -2.34
C VAL A 356 -4.31 -13.54 -1.70
N GLY A 357 -5.52 -14.08 -1.80
CA GLY A 357 -5.93 -15.33 -1.20
C GLY A 357 -5.22 -16.56 -1.76
N ALA A 358 -5.33 -17.66 -1.02
CA ALA A 358 -4.86 -18.96 -1.47
C ALA A 358 -5.65 -19.43 -2.69
N ASP A 359 -4.96 -20.07 -3.64
CA ASP A 359 -5.52 -20.71 -4.83
C ASP A 359 -6.41 -19.82 -5.72
N VAL A 360 -6.29 -18.50 -5.58
CA VAL A 360 -7.04 -17.53 -6.38
C VAL A 360 -6.57 -17.49 -7.81
N ILE A 361 -7.51 -17.32 -8.74
CA ILE A 361 -7.25 -16.88 -10.11
C ILE A 361 -7.99 -15.57 -10.38
N ASN A 362 -7.31 -14.64 -11.04
CA ASN A 362 -7.85 -13.32 -11.31
C ASN A 362 -7.48 -12.89 -12.72
N GLY A 363 -8.42 -12.29 -13.44
CA GLY A 363 -8.21 -11.77 -14.78
C GLY A 363 -8.71 -10.34 -14.93
N PHE A 364 -7.98 -9.57 -15.74
CA PHE A 364 -8.28 -8.17 -16.06
C PHE A 364 -8.24 -7.94 -17.56
N LEU A 365 -9.18 -7.12 -18.04
CA LEU A 365 -9.13 -6.53 -19.39
C LEU A 365 -9.44 -5.04 -19.27
N TYR A 366 -8.76 -4.23 -20.06
CA TYR A 366 -9.03 -2.80 -20.03
C TYR A 366 -8.78 -2.14 -21.39
N VAL A 367 -9.47 -1.01 -21.57
CA VAL A 367 -9.26 -0.05 -22.65
C VAL A 367 -9.30 1.36 -22.07
N GLY A 368 -8.51 2.26 -22.63
CA GLY A 368 -8.50 3.66 -22.20
C GLY A 368 -7.80 4.57 -23.20
N SER A 369 -7.84 5.86 -22.92
CA SER A 369 -7.15 6.87 -23.71
C SER A 369 -6.81 8.09 -22.87
N GLN A 370 -5.92 8.94 -23.38
CA GLN A 370 -5.53 10.20 -22.74
C GLN A 370 -5.49 11.36 -23.71
N TYR A 371 -5.93 12.53 -23.26
CA TYR A 371 -5.92 13.76 -24.04
C TYR A 371 -5.79 15.00 -23.16
N ARG A 372 -4.73 15.82 -23.37
CA ARG A 372 -4.51 17.12 -22.71
C ARG A 372 -4.75 17.13 -21.19
N GLY A 373 -4.15 16.21 -20.47
CA GLY A 373 -4.28 16.10 -19.00
C GLY A 373 -5.54 15.33 -18.55
N PHE A 374 -6.46 15.02 -19.43
CA PHE A 374 -7.57 14.12 -19.18
C PHE A 374 -7.25 12.71 -19.61
N SER A 375 -7.60 11.73 -18.81
CA SER A 375 -7.51 10.31 -19.16
C SER A 375 -8.73 9.55 -18.67
N TRP A 376 -9.09 8.50 -19.39
CA TRP A 376 -10.14 7.59 -19.00
C TRP A 376 -9.70 6.13 -19.24
N LYS A 377 -10.26 5.23 -18.46
CA LYS A 377 -10.07 3.80 -18.61
C LYS A 377 -11.32 3.04 -18.16
N ILE A 378 -11.73 2.05 -18.94
CA ILE A 378 -12.72 1.05 -18.54
C ILE A 378 -11.95 -0.24 -18.26
N LEU A 379 -12.22 -0.87 -17.13
CA LEU A 379 -11.57 -2.09 -16.68
C LEU A 379 -12.62 -3.10 -16.23
N GLY A 380 -12.60 -4.27 -16.85
CA GLY A 380 -13.34 -5.45 -16.39
C GLY A 380 -12.43 -6.38 -15.61
N ARG A 381 -12.92 -6.92 -14.51
CA ARG A 381 -12.21 -7.85 -13.64
C ARG A 381 -13.10 -9.02 -13.25
N TRP A 382 -12.50 -10.19 -13.21
CA TRP A 382 -13.11 -11.35 -12.56
C TRP A 382 -12.09 -11.99 -11.60
N THR A 383 -12.60 -12.57 -10.52
CA THR A 383 -11.80 -13.32 -9.54
C THR A 383 -12.58 -14.57 -9.16
N ASP A 384 -11.89 -15.70 -9.14
CA ASP A 384 -12.40 -16.94 -8.59
C ASP A 384 -11.43 -17.44 -7.53
N SER A 385 -11.94 -17.72 -6.33
CA SER A 385 -11.16 -18.20 -5.20
C SER A 385 -11.96 -19.21 -4.37
N PRO A 386 -11.32 -20.01 -3.51
CA PRO A 386 -12.05 -20.86 -2.56
C PRO A 386 -13.01 -20.08 -1.69
N ARG A 387 -12.65 -18.82 -1.32
CA ARG A 387 -13.43 -17.99 -0.42
C ARG A 387 -14.56 -17.22 -1.11
N ALA A 388 -14.30 -16.63 -2.27
CA ALA A 388 -15.28 -15.78 -2.93
C ALA A 388 -15.04 -15.65 -4.43
N ASP A 389 -16.11 -15.38 -5.15
CA ASP A 389 -16.09 -15.05 -6.57
C ASP A 389 -16.46 -13.57 -6.77
N GLU A 390 -15.71 -12.86 -7.61
CA GLU A 390 -15.90 -11.44 -7.86
C GLU A 390 -16.08 -11.14 -9.35
N ARG A 391 -16.94 -10.16 -9.63
CA ARG A 391 -17.14 -9.60 -10.97
C ARG A 391 -17.22 -8.08 -10.85
N SER A 392 -16.41 -7.39 -11.63
CA SER A 392 -16.33 -5.93 -11.55
C SER A 392 -16.18 -5.30 -12.93
N LEU A 393 -16.83 -4.16 -13.10
CA LEU A 393 -16.65 -3.25 -14.23
C LEU A 393 -16.45 -1.83 -13.69
N ALA A 394 -15.29 -1.25 -13.95
CA ALA A 394 -14.91 0.06 -13.42
C ALA A 394 -14.62 1.07 -14.54
N LEU A 395 -15.15 2.28 -14.41
CA LEU A 395 -14.76 3.46 -15.16
C LEU A 395 -13.86 4.34 -14.31
N PHE A 396 -12.66 4.62 -14.82
CA PHE A 396 -11.73 5.58 -14.22
C PHE A 396 -11.66 6.82 -15.09
N LEU A 397 -11.79 7.98 -14.46
CA LEU A 397 -11.56 9.28 -15.06
C LEU A 397 -10.51 10.02 -14.24
N SER A 398 -9.50 10.60 -14.90
CA SER A 398 -8.49 11.40 -14.24
C SER A 398 -8.25 12.69 -15.03
N TYR A 399 -8.11 13.78 -14.30
CA TYR A 399 -7.74 15.07 -14.85
C TYR A 399 -6.58 15.65 -14.06
N PHE A 400 -5.55 16.12 -14.76
CA PHE A 400 -4.40 16.82 -14.18
C PHE A 400 -4.17 18.15 -14.87
N SER A 401 -4.15 19.22 -14.09
CA SER A 401 -3.84 20.57 -14.54
C SER A 401 -2.47 20.99 -14.06
N ASN A 402 -1.49 21.07 -14.96
CA ASN A 402 -0.15 21.62 -14.66
C ASN A 402 -0.22 23.07 -14.20
N LYS A 403 -1.13 23.87 -14.78
CA LYS A 403 -1.26 25.32 -14.47
C LYS A 403 -1.63 25.57 -13.01
N TYR A 404 -2.53 24.73 -12.48
CA TYR A 404 -3.07 24.89 -11.12
C TYR A 404 -2.51 23.87 -10.15
N ASN A 405 -1.70 22.91 -10.64
CA ASN A 405 -1.21 21.76 -9.86
C ASN A 405 -2.33 21.01 -9.13
N ILE A 406 -3.45 20.83 -9.83
CA ILE A 406 -4.64 20.12 -9.33
C ILE A 406 -4.76 18.78 -10.06
N ARG A 407 -4.97 17.72 -9.29
CA ARG A 407 -5.34 16.40 -9.78
C ARG A 407 -6.72 16.03 -9.27
N MET A 408 -7.56 15.49 -10.15
CA MET A 408 -8.87 14.94 -9.83
C MET A 408 -8.94 13.52 -10.39
N ASP A 409 -9.32 12.57 -9.57
CA ASP A 409 -9.52 11.18 -9.97
C ASP A 409 -10.92 10.73 -9.54
N LEU A 410 -11.64 10.06 -10.44
CA LEU A 410 -12.94 9.46 -10.19
C LEU A 410 -12.89 8.01 -10.64
N LYS A 411 -13.40 7.12 -9.80
CA LYS A 411 -13.66 5.71 -10.10
C LYS A 411 -15.13 5.45 -9.85
N LEU A 412 -15.83 4.96 -10.86
CA LEU A 412 -17.18 4.42 -10.74
C LEU A 412 -17.08 2.92 -10.99
N GLU A 413 -17.51 2.10 -10.05
CA GLU A 413 -17.36 0.64 -10.13
C GLU A 413 -18.69 -0.05 -9.81
N TYR A 414 -19.17 -0.85 -10.77
CA TYR A 414 -20.11 -1.92 -10.51
C TYR A 414 -19.32 -3.13 -10.02
N TYR A 415 -19.64 -3.64 -8.83
CA TYR A 415 -18.89 -4.72 -8.22
C TYR A 415 -19.81 -5.67 -7.43
N GLY A 416 -19.82 -6.92 -7.85
CA GLY A 416 -20.51 -8.00 -7.16
C GLY A 416 -19.53 -9.00 -6.56
N ASN A 417 -19.76 -9.40 -5.32
CA ASN A 417 -18.99 -10.39 -4.58
C ASN A 417 -19.90 -11.48 -4.05
N ILE A 418 -19.56 -12.75 -4.29
CA ILE A 418 -20.24 -13.91 -3.73
C ILE A 418 -19.29 -14.57 -2.73
N THR A 419 -19.49 -14.35 -1.45
CA THR A 419 -18.77 -15.09 -0.40
C THR A 419 -19.34 -16.48 -0.26
N LYS A 420 -18.48 -17.49 -0.28
CA LYS A 420 -18.88 -18.91 -0.30
C LYS A 420 -19.20 -19.43 1.10
N LYS A 421 -20.04 -20.45 1.15
CA LYS A 421 -20.31 -21.25 2.36
C LYS A 421 -19.02 -21.69 3.05
N GLY A 422 -18.99 -21.62 4.37
CA GLY A 422 -17.83 -21.96 5.20
C GLY A 422 -16.84 -20.83 5.44
N TYR A 423 -17.03 -19.67 4.80
CA TYR A 423 -16.24 -18.44 5.01
C TYR A 423 -17.10 -17.35 5.62
N CYS A 424 -16.45 -16.37 6.24
CA CYS A 424 -17.15 -15.20 6.78
C CYS A 424 -17.14 -14.03 5.80
N ILE A 425 -18.17 -13.20 5.89
CA ILE A 425 -18.14 -11.87 5.27
C ILE A 425 -17.38 -10.94 6.20
N GLY A 426 -16.41 -10.19 5.65
CA GLY A 426 -15.50 -9.38 6.44
C GLY A 426 -14.44 -10.22 7.15
N TYR A 427 -14.10 -9.82 8.35
CA TYR A 427 -13.01 -10.42 9.13
C TYR A 427 -13.58 -11.32 10.21
N CYS A 428 -13.60 -12.63 10.03
CA CYS A 428 -14.00 -13.58 11.06
C CYS A 428 -13.25 -13.32 12.38
N GLY A 429 -13.83 -12.54 13.28
CA GLY A 429 -13.31 -12.33 14.63
C GLY A 429 -11.96 -11.61 14.75
N MET A 430 -11.38 -11.09 13.68
CA MET A 430 -10.02 -10.54 13.72
C MET A 430 -9.90 -9.06 14.03
N TYR A 431 -10.94 -8.26 13.76
CA TYR A 431 -10.86 -6.79 13.93
C TYR A 431 -11.87 -6.21 14.89
N VAL A 432 -12.82 -7.02 15.26
CA VAL A 432 -13.76 -6.67 16.27
C VAL A 432 -13.67 -7.82 17.26
N PRO A 433 -13.43 -7.64 18.55
CA PRO A 433 -13.81 -8.62 19.52
C PRO A 433 -15.33 -8.65 19.49
N VAL A 434 -15.84 -9.23 18.42
CA VAL A 434 -17.24 -9.49 18.25
C VAL A 434 -17.53 -10.59 19.24
N ASP A 435 -18.65 -10.50 19.93
CA ASP A 435 -19.25 -11.65 20.57
C ASP A 435 -18.98 -12.86 19.67
N PRO A 436 -18.20 -13.87 20.11
CA PRO A 436 -17.90 -15.04 19.29
C PRO A 436 -19.15 -15.76 18.77
N ASN A 437 -20.31 -15.41 19.31
CA ASN A 437 -21.64 -15.86 18.91
C ASN A 437 -22.41 -14.82 18.12
N GLY A 438 -21.79 -13.63 17.84
CA GLY A 438 -22.45 -12.54 17.12
C GLY A 438 -22.61 -12.81 15.62
N PRO A 439 -23.66 -12.29 14.99
CA PRO A 439 -23.88 -12.43 13.55
C PRO A 439 -22.75 -11.76 12.76
N GLY A 440 -22.26 -12.42 11.71
CA GLY A 440 -21.13 -11.97 10.86
C GLY A 440 -19.75 -12.48 11.30
N THR A 441 -19.64 -13.18 12.42
CA THR A 441 -18.42 -13.81 12.93
C THR A 441 -18.38 -15.31 12.72
N GLN A 442 -19.52 -15.89 12.41
CA GLN A 442 -19.63 -17.30 12.10
C GLN A 442 -19.49 -17.56 10.60
N PRO A 443 -18.89 -18.67 10.21
CA PRO A 443 -18.88 -19.09 8.81
C PRO A 443 -20.29 -19.18 8.24
N LEU A 444 -20.45 -18.69 7.00
CA LEU A 444 -21.71 -18.75 6.28
C LEU A 444 -22.21 -20.17 6.09
N THR A 445 -23.50 -20.39 6.25
CA THR A 445 -24.15 -21.68 6.00
C THR A 445 -24.51 -21.89 4.54
N HIS A 446 -24.49 -20.82 3.73
CA HIS A 446 -24.76 -20.80 2.29
C HIS A 446 -23.93 -19.69 1.61
N ASN A 447 -23.95 -19.63 0.29
CA ASN A 447 -23.28 -18.57 -0.45
C ASN A 447 -24.08 -17.27 -0.34
N VAL A 448 -23.40 -16.15 -0.07
CA VAL A 448 -24.02 -14.83 0.07
C VAL A 448 -23.49 -13.86 -0.97
N TYR A 449 -24.40 -13.28 -1.72
CA TYR A 449 -24.11 -12.18 -2.65
C TYR A 449 -24.09 -10.84 -1.91
N SER A 450 -23.08 -10.05 -2.17
CA SER A 450 -22.97 -8.67 -1.69
C SER A 450 -22.74 -7.72 -2.86
N ASP A 451 -23.63 -6.74 -3.02
CA ASP A 451 -23.41 -5.62 -3.92
C ASP A 451 -22.42 -4.64 -3.28
N ARG A 452 -21.26 -4.45 -3.92
CA ARG A 452 -20.16 -3.57 -3.49
C ARG A 452 -19.97 -2.39 -4.42
N SER A 453 -20.95 -2.11 -5.27
CA SER A 453 -20.90 -1.00 -6.21
C SER A 453 -20.71 0.33 -5.50
N HIS A 454 -19.83 1.16 -6.04
CA HIS A 454 -19.46 2.42 -5.39
C HIS A 454 -18.88 3.44 -6.38
N ILE A 455 -18.82 4.69 -5.93
CA ILE A 455 -18.04 5.75 -6.55
C ILE A 455 -16.93 6.20 -5.58
N MET A 456 -15.75 6.48 -6.10
CA MET A 456 -14.65 7.11 -5.39
C MET A 456 -14.25 8.39 -6.11
N PHE A 457 -14.05 9.44 -5.36
CA PHE A 457 -13.59 10.72 -5.88
C PHE A 457 -12.42 11.22 -5.03
N ASN A 458 -11.34 11.60 -5.68
CA ASN A 458 -10.17 12.20 -5.05
C ASN A 458 -9.82 13.50 -5.73
N ILE A 459 -9.58 14.53 -4.96
CA ILE A 459 -9.03 15.80 -5.43
C ILE A 459 -7.79 16.13 -4.61
N ALA A 460 -6.71 16.53 -5.28
CA ALA A 460 -5.46 16.92 -4.66
C ALA A 460 -4.92 18.22 -5.28
N TYR A 461 -4.45 19.09 -4.43
CA TYR A 461 -3.75 20.34 -4.80
C TYR A 461 -2.36 20.33 -4.20
N GLY A 462 -1.35 20.47 -5.04
CA GLY A 462 0.04 20.61 -4.64
C GLY A 462 0.52 22.05 -4.71
N PHE A 463 1.37 22.47 -3.77
CA PHE A 463 2.00 23.78 -3.80
C PHE A 463 3.50 23.67 -3.45
N ARG A 464 4.26 24.66 -3.89
CA ARG A 464 5.69 24.75 -3.60
C ARG A 464 6.02 26.18 -3.15
N ILE A 465 6.78 26.26 -2.07
CA ILE A 465 7.36 27.51 -1.55
C ILE A 465 8.87 27.41 -1.79
N TYR A 466 9.44 28.41 -2.42
CA TYR A 466 10.87 28.50 -2.73
C TYR A 466 11.61 29.28 -1.67
#